data_5e4fd3c09b656837ca41b60f27770039
#
_entry.id   5e4fd3c09b656837ca41b60f27770039
#
_cell.length_a   1.000
_cell.length_b   1.000
_cell.length_c   1.000
_cell.angle_alpha   90.00
_cell.angle_beta   90.00
_cell.angle_gamma   90.00
#
_symmetry.space_group_name_H-M   'P 1'
#
loop_
_entity.id
_entity.type
_entity.pdbx_description
1 polymer ?
#
loop_
_entity_poly.entity_id
_entity_poly.type
_entity_poly.pdbx_seq_one_letter_code
_entity_poly.pdbx_strand_id
1 'polypeptide(L)'
;MTKQTDDTQNTQNTQNVQGAHDARTVLVTSATGKTGRRVAERLAARGLTVRAGARRGPTPFDWEDPETWAAALRGADSAYVAYYPDLAAPGAVEAMETFGRLAVEGGVRRITLLSGRGEPEAAVAEEALRNAAEGVELAVVRAAFFAQNFSEGLLAEGVAAGTLVFPAGDTREPFIDADDLADVVVETLTDDAHAGRAHDLTGPRAVDFAEVAAEISRASGRPVVYEPVSGEAYAELLTGFGIPAPEAEWVAALFASLLDGHNSSVTDGVERVLGREPRSFTRYADGVWGGSGT
;
A
#
# COMPACT_ATOMS: atom_id res chain seq x y z
N MET A 1 36.94 -43.81 53.21
CA MET A 1 37.26 -42.43 52.82
C MET A 1 36.82 -42.25 51.38
N THR A 2 35.67 -41.70 51.19
CA THR A 2 34.93 -41.59 49.96
C THR A 2 35.26 -40.23 49.32
N LYS A 3 35.67 -40.22 48.06
CA LYS A 3 35.77 -39.01 47.26
C LYS A 3 34.55 -38.91 46.36
N GLN A 4 33.72 -38.00 46.67
CA GLN A 4 32.63 -37.49 45.86
C GLN A 4 33.16 -36.31 45.07
N THR A 5 33.23 -36.36 43.76
CA THR A 5 33.60 -35.25 42.90
C THR A 5 32.48 -34.99 41.91
N ASP A 6 31.89 -33.85 42.12
CA ASP A 6 31.39 -32.83 41.18
C ASP A 6 30.95 -33.27 39.77
N ASP A 7 29.63 -33.34 39.65
CA ASP A 7 28.91 -33.50 38.38
C ASP A 7 27.91 -32.32 38.16
N THR A 8 28.35 -31.10 38.42
CA THR A 8 27.47 -29.91 38.40
C THR A 8 27.89 -28.84 37.39
N GLN A 9 28.75 -29.13 36.41
CA GLN A 9 29.19 -28.12 35.44
C GLN A 9 28.81 -28.40 33.97
N ASN A 10 28.02 -29.44 33.66
CA ASN A 10 27.68 -29.76 32.26
C ASN A 10 26.23 -29.50 31.85
N THR A 11 25.43 -28.80 32.66
CA THR A 11 24.01 -28.51 32.35
C THR A 11 23.72 -27.06 32.00
N GLN A 12 24.72 -26.17 31.97
CA GLN A 12 24.52 -24.77 31.64
C GLN A 12 24.93 -24.36 30.20
N ASN A 13 25.46 -25.28 29.41
CA ASN A 13 25.94 -24.96 28.05
C ASN A 13 25.04 -25.43 26.91
N THR A 14 23.82 -25.94 27.22
CA THR A 14 22.87 -26.46 26.21
C THR A 14 21.64 -25.55 26.03
N GLN A 15 21.57 -24.41 26.73
CA GLN A 15 20.42 -23.47 26.63
C GLN A 15 20.69 -22.20 25.82
N ASN A 16 21.86 -22.08 25.19
CA ASN A 16 22.22 -20.83 24.46
C ASN A 16 22.38 -21.01 22.94
N VAL A 17 21.79 -22.04 22.34
CA VAL A 17 21.82 -22.28 20.88
C VAL A 17 20.40 -22.30 20.30
N GLN A 18 19.42 -21.81 21.00
CA GLN A 18 18.04 -21.67 20.51
C GLN A 18 17.66 -20.18 20.42
N GLY A 19 18.11 -19.47 19.38
CA GLY A 19 17.75 -18.06 19.27
C GLY A 19 18.32 -17.30 18.07
N ALA A 20 18.89 -17.96 17.09
CA ALA A 20 19.02 -17.36 15.77
C ALA A 20 17.85 -17.87 14.91
N HIS A 21 16.63 -17.41 15.20
CA HIS A 21 15.62 -17.35 14.16
C HIS A 21 16.19 -16.42 13.10
N ASP A 22 16.58 -16.97 11.95
CA ASP A 22 16.85 -16.19 10.75
C ASP A 22 15.65 -15.28 10.55
N ALA A 23 15.82 -14.00 10.93
CA ALA A 23 14.75 -13.03 10.82
C ALA A 23 14.38 -12.92 9.33
N ARG A 24 13.18 -13.38 8.97
CA ARG A 24 12.72 -13.35 7.58
C ARG A 24 12.93 -11.96 6.99
N THR A 25 13.56 -11.91 5.82
CA THR A 25 13.84 -10.67 5.10
C THR A 25 12.70 -10.35 4.16
N VAL A 26 12.10 -9.19 4.31
CA VAL A 26 11.00 -8.71 3.46
C VAL A 26 11.48 -7.54 2.61
N LEU A 27 11.43 -7.69 1.28
CA LEU A 27 11.57 -6.54 0.38
C LEU A 27 10.28 -5.73 0.40
N VAL A 28 10.39 -4.43 0.66
CA VAL A 28 9.29 -3.48 0.53
C VAL A 28 9.63 -2.56 -0.64
N THR A 29 8.95 -2.69 -1.77
CA THR A 29 9.11 -1.76 -2.90
C THR A 29 8.43 -0.44 -2.59
N SER A 30 8.84 0.64 -3.26
CA SER A 30 8.31 1.99 -2.99
C SER A 30 8.29 2.33 -1.49
N ALA A 31 9.34 1.93 -0.75
CA ALA A 31 9.39 1.96 0.71
C ALA A 31 9.30 3.36 1.33
N THR A 32 9.55 4.42 0.56
CA THR A 32 9.39 5.82 0.99
C THR A 32 8.01 6.39 0.64
N GLY A 33 7.21 5.63 -0.10
CA GLY A 33 5.87 6.03 -0.50
C GLY A 33 4.83 5.90 0.61
N LYS A 34 3.61 6.30 0.30
CA LYS A 34 2.46 6.35 1.22
C LYS A 34 2.18 5.02 1.92
N THR A 35 2.14 3.92 1.19
CA THR A 35 1.88 2.58 1.73
C THR A 35 3.15 1.88 2.17
N GLY A 36 4.21 1.96 1.36
CA GLY A 36 5.48 1.26 1.62
C GLY A 36 6.13 1.61 2.95
N ARG A 37 6.17 2.91 3.34
CA ARG A 37 6.73 3.29 4.64
C ARG A 37 5.93 2.71 5.82
N ARG A 38 4.59 2.70 5.72
CA ARG A 38 3.71 2.15 6.76
C ARG A 38 3.89 0.64 6.91
N VAL A 39 4.03 -0.06 5.80
CA VAL A 39 4.31 -1.51 5.79
C VAL A 39 5.70 -1.77 6.39
N ALA A 40 6.73 -1.03 5.96
CA ALA A 40 8.09 -1.19 6.45
C ALA A 40 8.19 -0.99 7.97
N GLU A 41 7.56 0.04 8.51
CA GLU A 41 7.53 0.34 9.95
C GLU A 41 6.88 -0.81 10.74
N ARG A 42 5.75 -1.36 10.25
CA ARG A 42 5.03 -2.44 10.92
C ARG A 42 5.78 -3.77 10.89
N LEU A 43 6.40 -4.09 9.75
CA LEU A 43 7.23 -5.29 9.63
C LEU A 43 8.44 -5.23 10.57
N ALA A 44 9.11 -4.07 10.63
CA ALA A 44 10.22 -3.84 11.57
C ALA A 44 9.77 -3.96 13.03
N ALA A 45 8.59 -3.40 13.38
CA ALA A 45 8.02 -3.52 14.72
C ALA A 45 7.68 -4.98 15.11
N ARG A 46 7.45 -5.87 14.12
CA ARG A 46 7.28 -7.32 14.32
C ARG A 46 8.62 -8.10 14.35
N GLY A 47 9.76 -7.43 14.29
CA GLY A 47 11.09 -8.05 14.34
C GLY A 47 11.55 -8.68 13.03
N LEU A 48 10.91 -8.37 11.89
CA LEU A 48 11.36 -8.82 10.59
C LEU A 48 12.48 -7.92 10.06
N THR A 49 13.38 -8.49 9.25
CA THR A 49 14.37 -7.69 8.54
C THR A 49 13.73 -7.03 7.32
N VAL A 50 13.64 -5.71 7.34
CA VAL A 50 13.06 -4.95 6.23
C VAL A 50 14.16 -4.50 5.28
N ARG A 51 14.02 -4.87 4.02
CA ARG A 51 14.79 -4.33 2.91
C ARG A 51 13.97 -3.25 2.21
N ALA A 52 14.24 -2.00 2.58
CA ALA A 52 13.51 -0.84 2.06
C ALA A 52 13.99 -0.46 0.65
N GLY A 53 13.26 -0.93 -0.36
CA GLY A 53 13.53 -0.64 -1.78
C GLY A 53 13.06 0.77 -2.14
N ALA A 54 14.01 1.63 -2.51
CA ALA A 54 13.75 3.00 -2.94
C ALA A 54 14.82 3.45 -3.96
N ARG A 55 14.50 4.49 -4.75
CA ARG A 55 15.46 5.05 -5.74
C ARG A 55 16.76 5.53 -5.09
N ARG A 56 16.70 5.95 -3.84
CA ARG A 56 17.86 6.36 -3.03
C ARG A 56 17.84 5.60 -1.71
N GLY A 57 18.99 5.07 -1.28
CA GLY A 57 19.07 4.36 -0.01
C GLY A 57 19.95 3.10 -0.11
N PRO A 58 19.99 2.29 0.96
CA PRO A 58 20.84 1.10 1.03
C PRO A 58 20.39 -0.05 0.12
N THR A 59 19.12 -0.06 -0.32
CA THR A 59 18.58 -0.99 -1.31
C THR A 59 18.04 -0.19 -2.48
N PRO A 60 18.87 0.09 -3.50
CA PRO A 60 18.40 0.74 -4.72
C PRO A 60 17.30 -0.10 -5.37
N PHE A 61 16.16 0.53 -5.62
CA PHE A 61 15.04 -0.07 -6.35
C PHE A 61 14.28 1.04 -7.07
N ASP A 62 14.20 0.94 -8.38
CA ASP A 62 13.47 1.88 -9.23
C ASP A 62 12.60 1.11 -10.22
N TRP A 63 11.32 1.43 -10.29
CA TRP A 63 10.42 0.81 -11.27
C TRP A 63 10.76 1.18 -12.71
N GLU A 64 11.43 2.29 -12.94
CA GLU A 64 11.91 2.73 -14.25
C GLU A 64 13.28 2.10 -14.64
N ASP A 65 13.96 1.43 -13.69
CA ASP A 65 15.25 0.77 -13.90
C ASP A 65 15.23 -0.70 -13.45
N PRO A 66 14.83 -1.63 -14.34
CA PRO A 66 14.76 -3.06 -14.04
C PRO A 66 16.09 -3.70 -13.60
N GLU A 67 17.23 -3.09 -13.90
CA GLU A 67 18.54 -3.62 -13.49
C GLU A 67 18.70 -3.60 -11.95
N THR A 68 17.93 -2.73 -11.24
CA THR A 68 17.95 -2.64 -9.79
C THR A 68 17.19 -3.78 -9.11
N TRP A 69 16.26 -4.46 -9.79
CA TRP A 69 15.29 -5.35 -9.15
C TRP A 69 15.91 -6.67 -8.67
N ALA A 70 16.73 -7.30 -9.50
CA ALA A 70 17.35 -8.59 -9.18
C ALA A 70 18.20 -8.54 -7.91
N ALA A 71 18.96 -7.45 -7.72
CA ALA A 71 19.79 -7.25 -6.53
C ALA A 71 18.94 -7.04 -5.26
N ALA A 72 17.83 -6.32 -5.39
CA ALA A 72 16.90 -6.07 -4.29
C ALA A 72 16.15 -7.35 -3.86
N LEU A 73 15.80 -8.23 -4.80
CA LEU A 73 15.09 -9.49 -4.55
C LEU A 73 15.98 -10.59 -3.96
N ARG A 74 17.27 -10.61 -4.31
CA ARG A 74 18.17 -11.71 -3.93
C ARG A 74 18.23 -11.95 -2.43
N GLY A 75 17.77 -13.13 -1.99
CA GLY A 75 17.74 -13.51 -0.58
C GLY A 75 16.67 -12.80 0.24
N ALA A 76 15.66 -12.19 -0.38
CA ALA A 76 14.43 -11.84 0.29
C ALA A 76 13.52 -13.07 0.40
N ASP A 77 12.95 -13.31 1.57
CA ASP A 77 11.97 -14.38 1.79
C ASP A 77 10.60 -14.04 1.23
N SER A 78 10.23 -12.76 1.30
CA SER A 78 8.96 -12.25 0.81
C SER A 78 9.09 -10.82 0.30
N ALA A 79 8.09 -10.36 -0.47
CA ALA A 79 8.08 -9.02 -1.02
C ALA A 79 6.69 -8.37 -0.92
N TYR A 80 6.65 -7.11 -0.48
CA TYR A 80 5.52 -6.21 -0.71
C TYR A 80 5.77 -5.43 -2.00
N VAL A 81 4.83 -5.51 -2.92
CA VAL A 81 4.91 -4.90 -4.24
C VAL A 81 3.88 -3.79 -4.36
N ALA A 82 4.37 -2.55 -4.45
CA ALA A 82 3.59 -1.38 -4.79
C ALA A 82 4.21 -0.75 -6.04
N TYR A 83 3.55 -0.91 -7.18
CA TYR A 83 4.03 -0.39 -8.46
C TYR A 83 3.83 1.12 -8.55
N TYR A 84 4.68 1.79 -9.30
CA TYR A 84 4.60 3.23 -9.56
C TYR A 84 4.66 3.49 -11.07
N PRO A 85 3.82 4.39 -11.61
CA PRO A 85 2.89 5.28 -10.89
C PRO A 85 1.62 4.59 -10.39
N ASP A 86 1.11 3.60 -11.14
CA ASP A 86 -0.10 2.86 -10.84
C ASP A 86 -0.11 1.53 -11.59
N LEU A 87 -0.73 0.48 -11.02
CA LEU A 87 -0.77 -0.85 -11.64
C LEU A 87 -1.64 -0.89 -12.92
N ALA A 88 -2.53 0.09 -13.11
CA ALA A 88 -3.28 0.29 -14.35
C ALA A 88 -2.49 1.08 -15.42
N ALA A 89 -1.29 1.58 -15.10
CA ALA A 89 -0.51 2.36 -16.03
C ALA A 89 0.09 1.52 -17.17
N PRO A 90 0.33 2.12 -18.35
CA PRO A 90 1.08 1.47 -19.42
C PRO A 90 2.45 0.95 -18.93
N GLY A 91 2.81 -0.28 -19.32
CA GLY A 91 4.05 -0.93 -18.91
C GLY A 91 3.97 -1.71 -17.60
N ALA A 92 2.88 -1.63 -16.85
CA ALA A 92 2.72 -2.36 -15.59
C ALA A 92 2.71 -3.89 -15.81
N VAL A 93 2.10 -4.36 -16.88
CA VAL A 93 2.02 -5.80 -17.22
C VAL A 93 3.42 -6.37 -17.42
N GLU A 94 4.23 -5.75 -18.27
CA GLU A 94 5.61 -6.17 -18.58
C GLU A 94 6.50 -6.07 -17.33
N ALA A 95 6.28 -5.05 -16.50
CA ALA A 95 6.99 -4.90 -15.23
C ALA A 95 6.65 -6.04 -14.27
N MET A 96 5.37 -6.41 -14.14
CA MET A 96 4.91 -7.50 -13.28
C MET A 96 5.42 -8.87 -13.77
N GLU A 97 5.43 -9.12 -15.07
CA GLU A 97 6.03 -10.34 -15.65
C GLU A 97 7.53 -10.44 -15.32
N THR A 98 8.26 -9.35 -15.51
CA THR A 98 9.71 -9.32 -15.26
C THR A 98 10.00 -9.45 -13.76
N PHE A 99 9.28 -8.72 -12.91
CA PHE A 99 9.44 -8.81 -11.46
C PHE A 99 9.12 -10.21 -10.95
N GLY A 100 8.05 -10.85 -11.45
CA GLY A 100 7.66 -12.21 -11.07
C GLY A 100 8.77 -13.23 -11.34
N ARG A 101 9.35 -13.22 -12.56
CA ARG A 101 10.49 -14.11 -12.91
C ARG A 101 11.69 -13.87 -11.99
N LEU A 102 12.07 -12.61 -11.77
CA LEU A 102 13.18 -12.26 -10.90
C LEU A 102 12.92 -12.63 -9.43
N ALA A 103 11.68 -12.59 -8.97
CA ALA A 103 11.30 -13.02 -7.63
C ALA A 103 11.51 -14.54 -7.45
N VAL A 104 11.10 -15.35 -8.43
CA VAL A 104 11.36 -16.80 -8.45
C VAL A 104 12.86 -17.08 -8.44
N GLU A 105 13.63 -16.45 -9.32
CA GLU A 105 15.09 -16.59 -9.41
C GLU A 105 15.80 -16.15 -8.12
N GLY A 106 15.27 -15.11 -7.44
CA GLY A 106 15.76 -14.58 -6.18
C GLY A 106 15.45 -15.45 -4.97
N GLY A 107 14.57 -16.47 -5.11
CA GLY A 107 14.15 -17.36 -4.05
C GLY A 107 13.04 -16.81 -3.17
N VAL A 108 12.31 -15.79 -3.62
CA VAL A 108 11.14 -15.23 -2.93
C VAL A 108 10.04 -16.30 -2.87
N ARG A 109 9.48 -16.50 -1.70
CA ARG A 109 8.43 -17.51 -1.46
C ARG A 109 7.03 -16.93 -1.39
N ARG A 110 6.92 -15.64 -1.06
CA ARG A 110 5.64 -14.95 -0.89
C ARG A 110 5.68 -13.52 -1.42
N ILE A 111 4.63 -13.12 -2.10
CA ILE A 111 4.42 -11.75 -2.57
C ILE A 111 3.05 -11.28 -2.09
N THR A 112 2.98 -10.05 -1.59
CA THR A 112 1.74 -9.30 -1.46
C THR A 112 1.77 -8.13 -2.43
N LEU A 113 0.86 -8.15 -3.40
CA LEU A 113 0.71 -7.10 -4.41
C LEU A 113 -0.37 -6.11 -3.97
N LEU A 114 -0.02 -4.82 -3.98
CA LEU A 114 -1.00 -3.75 -3.94
C LEU A 114 -1.61 -3.54 -5.32
N SER A 115 -2.92 -3.53 -5.40
CA SER A 115 -3.70 -3.31 -6.62
C SER A 115 -4.83 -2.33 -6.39
N GLY A 116 -5.38 -1.79 -7.46
CA GLY A 116 -6.57 -0.96 -7.43
C GLY A 116 -7.86 -1.79 -7.49
N ARG A 117 -8.84 -1.42 -6.67
CA ARG A 117 -10.14 -2.07 -6.68
C ARG A 117 -10.95 -1.58 -7.87
N GLY A 118 -11.50 -2.53 -8.66
CA GLY A 118 -12.35 -2.20 -9.81
C GLY A 118 -11.59 -1.66 -11.03
N GLU A 119 -10.28 -1.87 -11.10
CA GLU A 119 -9.41 -1.46 -12.20
C GLU A 119 -9.14 -2.66 -13.14
N PRO A 120 -9.77 -2.72 -14.31
CA PRO A 120 -9.58 -3.84 -15.25
C PRO A 120 -8.12 -4.01 -15.70
N GLU A 121 -7.41 -2.92 -15.94
CA GLU A 121 -6.00 -2.92 -16.35
C GLU A 121 -5.11 -3.45 -15.23
N ALA A 122 -5.37 -3.07 -13.98
CA ALA A 122 -4.66 -3.59 -12.82
C ALA A 122 -4.89 -5.11 -12.67
N ALA A 123 -6.08 -5.60 -12.96
CA ALA A 123 -6.37 -7.04 -12.93
C ALA A 123 -5.56 -7.83 -13.97
N VAL A 124 -5.25 -7.25 -15.13
CA VAL A 124 -4.35 -7.86 -16.13
C VAL A 124 -2.92 -7.95 -15.59
N ALA A 125 -2.44 -6.90 -14.92
CA ALA A 125 -1.11 -6.89 -14.30
C ALA A 125 -1.00 -7.87 -13.10
N GLU A 126 -2.09 -8.04 -12.31
CA GLU A 126 -2.17 -9.08 -11.27
C GLU A 126 -1.97 -10.48 -11.84
N GLU A 127 -2.64 -10.77 -12.96
CA GLU A 127 -2.55 -12.07 -13.62
C GLU A 127 -1.17 -12.29 -14.26
N ALA A 128 -0.57 -11.24 -14.82
CA ALA A 128 0.79 -11.28 -15.35
C ALA A 128 1.81 -11.66 -14.25
N LEU A 129 1.72 -11.03 -13.07
CA LEU A 129 2.56 -11.39 -11.92
C LEU A 129 2.30 -12.83 -11.46
N ARG A 130 1.04 -13.25 -11.37
CA ARG A 130 0.65 -14.61 -10.96
C ARG A 130 1.28 -15.68 -11.86
N ASN A 131 1.19 -15.47 -13.17
CA ASN A 131 1.73 -16.40 -14.16
C ASN A 131 3.27 -16.42 -14.18
N ALA A 132 3.91 -15.26 -14.01
CA ALA A 132 5.37 -15.15 -14.02
C ALA A 132 6.02 -15.62 -12.69
N ALA A 133 5.30 -15.57 -11.57
CA ALA A 133 5.77 -15.97 -10.25
C ALA A 133 5.29 -17.38 -9.87
N GLU A 134 5.36 -18.34 -10.79
CA GLU A 134 4.92 -19.72 -10.54
C GLU A 134 5.65 -20.33 -9.34
N GLY A 135 4.88 -20.91 -8.42
CA GLY A 135 5.38 -21.47 -7.17
C GLY A 135 5.56 -20.48 -6.03
N VAL A 136 5.35 -19.18 -6.27
CA VAL A 136 5.33 -18.15 -5.23
C VAL A 136 3.90 -17.96 -4.70
N GLU A 137 3.75 -17.88 -3.39
CA GLU A 137 2.47 -17.56 -2.75
C GLU A 137 2.11 -16.09 -2.99
N LEU A 138 1.15 -15.82 -3.88
CA LEU A 138 0.71 -14.48 -4.20
C LEU A 138 -0.58 -14.13 -3.47
N ALA A 139 -0.54 -13.11 -2.61
CA ALA A 139 -1.73 -12.42 -2.11
C ALA A 139 -1.90 -11.08 -2.85
N VAL A 140 -3.14 -10.70 -3.14
CA VAL A 140 -3.46 -9.41 -3.76
C VAL A 140 -4.31 -8.59 -2.79
N VAL A 141 -3.94 -7.35 -2.57
CA VAL A 141 -4.68 -6.38 -1.76
C VAL A 141 -5.20 -5.30 -2.71
N ARG A 142 -6.49 -5.35 -3.04
CA ARG A 142 -7.16 -4.37 -3.88
C ARG A 142 -7.77 -3.28 -3.03
N ALA A 143 -7.23 -2.10 -3.12
CA ALA A 143 -7.62 -0.97 -2.30
C ALA A 143 -8.65 -0.06 -3.00
N ALA A 144 -9.63 0.42 -2.24
CA ALA A 144 -10.42 1.59 -2.59
C ALA A 144 -9.54 2.86 -2.53
N PHE A 145 -10.07 3.99 -2.94
CA PHE A 145 -9.33 5.27 -2.93
C PHE A 145 -8.83 5.62 -1.52
N PHE A 146 -7.54 6.00 -1.42
CA PHE A 146 -6.91 6.24 -0.11
C PHE A 146 -7.38 7.54 0.55
N ALA A 147 -7.77 7.47 1.80
CA ALA A 147 -8.01 8.66 2.63
C ALA A 147 -6.77 9.58 2.66
N GLN A 148 -5.57 9.02 2.65
CA GLN A 148 -4.30 9.76 2.66
C GLN A 148 -4.05 10.60 1.40
N ASN A 149 -4.83 10.44 0.34
CA ASN A 149 -4.72 11.33 -0.82
C ASN A 149 -5.04 12.78 -0.49
N PHE A 150 -5.83 13.02 0.56
CA PHE A 150 -6.21 14.36 1.02
C PHE A 150 -5.14 15.03 1.89
N SER A 151 -4.15 14.30 2.43
CA SER A 151 -3.08 14.86 3.29
C SER A 151 -1.67 14.62 2.79
N GLU A 152 -1.44 13.63 1.90
CA GLU A 152 -0.12 13.15 1.52
C GLU A 152 0.05 12.99 0.00
N GLY A 153 -0.82 13.56 -0.79
CA GLY A 153 -0.82 13.35 -2.23
C GLY A 153 -1.30 14.57 -3.00
N LEU A 154 -1.77 14.31 -4.20
CA LEU A 154 -2.16 15.31 -5.17
C LEU A 154 -3.22 16.30 -4.65
N LEU A 155 -4.11 15.86 -3.75
CA LEU A 155 -5.19 16.70 -3.22
C LEU A 155 -4.77 17.51 -1.98
N ALA A 156 -3.61 17.23 -1.40
CA ALA A 156 -3.17 17.85 -0.14
C ALA A 156 -3.01 19.37 -0.23
N GLU A 157 -2.48 19.87 -1.34
CA GLU A 157 -2.29 21.32 -1.56
C GLU A 157 -3.63 22.06 -1.67
N GLY A 158 -4.60 21.49 -2.41
CA GLY A 158 -5.94 22.02 -2.51
C GLY A 158 -6.64 22.07 -1.14
N VAL A 159 -6.57 20.98 -0.38
CA VAL A 159 -7.08 20.92 1.00
C VAL A 159 -6.43 22.00 1.87
N ALA A 160 -5.11 22.16 1.80
CA ALA A 160 -4.39 23.19 2.56
C ALA A 160 -4.79 24.61 2.15
N ALA A 161 -5.12 24.82 0.87
CA ALA A 161 -5.63 26.09 0.34
C ALA A 161 -7.12 26.34 0.64
N GLY A 162 -7.84 25.34 1.14
CA GLY A 162 -9.26 25.42 1.48
C GLY A 162 -10.21 25.11 0.32
N THR A 163 -9.70 24.58 -0.80
CA THR A 163 -10.53 24.19 -1.96
C THR A 163 -10.09 22.84 -2.50
N LEU A 164 -11.01 21.89 -2.50
CA LEU A 164 -10.81 20.56 -3.06
C LEU A 164 -11.42 20.51 -4.48
N VAL A 165 -10.61 20.77 -5.49
CA VAL A 165 -11.01 20.68 -6.91
C VAL A 165 -10.75 19.26 -7.40
N PHE A 166 -11.82 18.54 -7.79
CA PHE A 166 -11.64 17.14 -8.21
C PHE A 166 -12.80 16.65 -9.11
N PRO A 167 -12.54 15.74 -10.09
CA PRO A 167 -13.54 15.33 -11.08
C PRO A 167 -14.36 14.13 -10.62
N ALA A 168 -14.94 14.19 -9.41
CA ALA A 168 -15.72 13.07 -8.83
C ALA A 168 -17.23 13.33 -8.80
N GLY A 169 -17.70 14.52 -9.18
CA GLY A 169 -19.13 14.85 -9.09
C GLY A 169 -19.71 14.59 -7.70
N ASP A 170 -20.77 13.84 -7.61
CA ASP A 170 -21.46 13.37 -6.38
C ASP A 170 -21.22 11.87 -6.13
N THR A 171 -20.20 11.28 -6.79
CA THR A 171 -19.82 9.89 -6.60
C THR A 171 -19.43 9.61 -5.15
N ARG A 172 -19.97 8.51 -4.62
CA ARG A 172 -19.66 8.04 -3.26
C ARG A 172 -18.57 6.98 -3.32
N GLU A 173 -17.53 7.15 -2.50
CA GLU A 173 -16.38 6.26 -2.43
C GLU A 173 -16.17 5.77 -0.99
N PRO A 174 -15.96 4.46 -0.76
CA PRO A 174 -15.66 3.93 0.55
C PRO A 174 -14.15 4.03 0.85
N PHE A 175 -13.64 5.25 1.04
CA PHE A 175 -12.22 5.55 1.25
C PHE A 175 -11.56 4.63 2.27
N ILE A 176 -10.45 3.99 1.87
CA ILE A 176 -9.65 3.14 2.76
C ILE A 176 -8.54 3.95 3.45
N ASP A 177 -8.35 3.71 4.74
CA ASP A 177 -7.20 4.23 5.48
C ASP A 177 -5.95 3.40 5.14
N ALA A 178 -4.86 4.04 4.69
CA ALA A 178 -3.59 3.39 4.38
C ALA A 178 -2.96 2.69 5.59
N ASP A 179 -3.35 3.04 6.81
CA ASP A 179 -2.93 2.33 8.01
C ASP A 179 -3.64 0.98 8.14
N ASP A 180 -4.92 0.87 7.76
CA ASP A 180 -5.61 -0.42 7.68
C ASP A 180 -5.06 -1.29 6.56
N LEU A 181 -4.79 -0.69 5.40
CA LEU A 181 -4.12 -1.38 4.30
C LEU A 181 -2.77 -1.95 4.74
N ALA A 182 -1.94 -1.16 5.41
CA ALA A 182 -0.64 -1.62 5.87
C ALA A 182 -0.75 -2.75 6.91
N ASP A 183 -1.73 -2.67 7.82
CA ASP A 183 -2.02 -3.75 8.77
C ASP A 183 -2.39 -5.04 8.02
N VAL A 184 -3.28 -4.98 7.01
CA VAL A 184 -3.66 -6.13 6.16
C VAL A 184 -2.46 -6.68 5.38
N VAL A 185 -1.65 -5.82 4.76
CA VAL A 185 -0.45 -6.25 4.01
C VAL A 185 0.51 -7.03 4.90
N VAL A 186 0.70 -6.58 6.13
CA VAL A 186 1.59 -7.28 7.08
C VAL A 186 1.03 -8.67 7.44
N GLU A 187 -0.28 -8.82 7.64
CA GLU A 187 -0.90 -10.14 7.85
C GLU A 187 -0.72 -11.02 6.62
N THR A 188 -0.99 -10.52 5.41
CA THR A 188 -0.84 -11.29 4.17
C THR A 188 0.61 -11.72 3.88
N LEU A 189 1.60 -10.98 4.38
CA LEU A 189 3.03 -11.34 4.29
C LEU A 189 3.47 -12.35 5.33
N THR A 190 2.76 -12.47 6.46
CA THR A 190 3.23 -13.23 7.63
C THR A 190 2.37 -14.45 7.96
N ASP A 191 1.12 -14.50 7.50
CA ASP A 191 0.19 -15.62 7.74
C ASP A 191 -0.10 -16.38 6.43
N ASP A 192 0.08 -17.71 6.46
CA ASP A 192 -0.15 -18.61 5.33
C ASP A 192 -1.63 -18.71 4.93
N ALA A 193 -2.55 -18.34 5.82
CA ALA A 193 -3.99 -18.33 5.55
C ALA A 193 -4.39 -17.39 4.38
N HIS A 194 -3.54 -16.47 4.01
CA HIS A 194 -3.79 -15.49 2.95
C HIS A 194 -3.15 -15.84 1.60
N ALA A 195 -2.37 -16.94 1.52
CA ALA A 195 -1.74 -17.39 0.28
C ALA A 195 -2.78 -17.63 -0.83
N GLY A 196 -2.51 -17.11 -2.02
CA GLY A 196 -3.38 -17.23 -3.20
C GLY A 196 -4.68 -16.42 -3.14
N ARG A 197 -4.90 -15.61 -2.11
CA ARG A 197 -6.15 -14.84 -1.92
C ARG A 197 -6.05 -13.41 -2.43
N ALA A 198 -7.19 -12.88 -2.85
CA ALA A 198 -7.41 -11.45 -3.07
C ALA A 198 -8.30 -10.88 -1.95
N HIS A 199 -7.96 -9.70 -1.48
CA HIS A 199 -8.66 -8.97 -0.43
C HIS A 199 -9.03 -7.59 -0.93
N ASP A 200 -10.34 -7.36 -1.12
CA ASP A 200 -10.88 -6.05 -1.49
C ASP A 200 -11.06 -5.22 -0.21
N LEU A 201 -10.34 -4.12 -0.10
CA LEU A 201 -10.31 -3.28 1.10
C LEU A 201 -11.04 -1.96 0.88
N THR A 202 -11.95 -1.67 1.77
CA THR A 202 -12.70 -0.40 1.83
C THR A 202 -12.76 0.14 3.24
N GLY A 203 -13.11 1.42 3.37
CA GLY A 203 -13.59 1.97 4.63
C GLY A 203 -14.98 1.41 5.00
N PRO A 204 -15.51 1.78 6.17
CA PRO A 204 -16.75 1.22 6.71
C PRO A 204 -18.03 1.77 6.05
N ARG A 205 -17.93 2.87 5.30
CA ARG A 205 -19.03 3.47 4.55
C ARG A 205 -18.54 4.27 3.35
N ALA A 206 -19.38 4.36 2.32
CA ALA A 206 -19.13 5.24 1.19
C ALA A 206 -19.55 6.68 1.55
N VAL A 207 -18.72 7.67 1.19
CA VAL A 207 -18.94 9.09 1.37
C VAL A 207 -18.61 9.82 0.07
N ASP A 208 -19.29 10.94 -0.20
CA ASP A 208 -18.94 11.80 -1.33
C ASP A 208 -17.86 12.83 -0.96
N PHE A 209 -17.32 13.51 -1.97
CA PHE A 209 -16.24 14.47 -1.76
C PHE A 209 -16.69 15.75 -1.04
N ALA A 210 -17.99 16.08 -1.06
CA ALA A 210 -18.54 17.17 -0.27
C ALA A 210 -18.57 16.79 1.23
N GLU A 211 -18.97 15.55 1.57
CA GLU A 211 -18.88 15.03 2.94
C GLU A 211 -17.41 14.99 3.41
N VAL A 212 -16.47 14.58 2.54
CA VAL A 212 -15.03 14.62 2.83
C VAL A 212 -14.56 16.02 3.18
N ALA A 213 -14.90 17.01 2.36
CA ALA A 213 -14.54 18.42 2.61
C ALA A 213 -15.14 18.94 3.93
N ALA A 214 -16.39 18.57 4.24
CA ALA A 214 -17.04 18.91 5.50
C ALA A 214 -16.33 18.27 6.72
N GLU A 215 -15.94 17.01 6.65
CA GLU A 215 -15.20 16.31 7.72
C GLU A 215 -13.81 16.93 7.94
N ILE A 216 -13.09 17.28 6.86
CA ILE A 216 -11.80 17.97 6.95
C ILE A 216 -11.99 19.38 7.57
N SER A 217 -13.03 20.11 7.15
CA SER A 217 -13.37 21.41 7.73
C SER A 217 -13.64 21.33 9.22
N ARG A 218 -14.43 20.34 9.65
CA ARG A 218 -14.75 20.07 11.04
C ARG A 218 -13.49 19.78 11.85
N ALA A 219 -12.64 18.86 11.36
CA ALA A 219 -11.45 18.43 12.08
C ALA A 219 -10.36 19.51 12.16
N SER A 220 -10.18 20.29 11.07
CA SER A 220 -9.14 21.33 10.99
C SER A 220 -9.55 22.66 11.61
N GLY A 221 -10.83 22.89 11.85
CA GLY A 221 -11.37 24.20 12.25
C GLY A 221 -11.29 25.27 11.15
N ARG A 222 -10.96 24.90 9.90
CA ARG A 222 -10.85 25.80 8.74
C ARG A 222 -11.79 25.34 7.64
N PRO A 223 -12.44 26.25 6.91
CA PRO A 223 -13.32 25.85 5.82
C PRO A 223 -12.51 25.20 4.67
N VAL A 224 -13.00 24.07 4.20
CA VAL A 224 -12.59 23.39 2.96
C VAL A 224 -13.85 23.17 2.14
N VAL A 225 -13.87 23.59 0.90
CA VAL A 225 -15.01 23.48 0.00
C VAL A 225 -14.67 22.54 -1.14
N TYR A 226 -15.56 21.61 -1.44
CA TYR A 226 -15.45 20.77 -2.63
C TYR A 226 -15.98 21.51 -3.86
N GLU A 227 -15.20 21.52 -4.92
CA GLU A 227 -15.52 22.09 -6.22
C GLU A 227 -15.44 20.98 -7.29
N PRO A 228 -16.57 20.41 -7.71
CA PRO A 228 -16.59 19.40 -8.75
C PRO A 228 -16.24 20.03 -10.11
N VAL A 229 -15.37 19.37 -10.86
CA VAL A 229 -15.00 19.78 -12.22
C VAL A 229 -15.13 18.60 -13.20
N SER A 230 -15.11 18.87 -14.51
CA SER A 230 -15.01 17.82 -15.51
C SER A 230 -13.62 17.19 -15.55
N GLY A 231 -13.48 15.98 -16.09
CA GLY A 231 -12.15 15.37 -16.30
C GLY A 231 -11.24 16.23 -17.18
N GLU A 232 -11.80 16.87 -18.20
CA GLU A 232 -11.05 17.79 -19.08
C GLU A 232 -10.50 19.00 -18.31
N ALA A 233 -11.34 19.68 -17.52
CA ALA A 233 -10.91 20.81 -16.68
C ALA A 233 -9.88 20.37 -15.62
N TYR A 234 -9.97 19.14 -15.12
CA TYR A 234 -8.99 18.59 -14.19
C TYR A 234 -7.64 18.33 -14.88
N ALA A 235 -7.63 17.80 -16.10
CA ALA A 235 -6.40 17.62 -16.89
C ALA A 235 -5.72 18.98 -17.19
N GLU A 236 -6.50 20.02 -17.52
CA GLU A 236 -5.98 21.37 -17.69
C GLU A 236 -5.37 21.90 -16.39
N LEU A 237 -6.02 21.69 -15.25
CA LEU A 237 -5.49 22.06 -13.93
C LEU A 237 -4.15 21.37 -13.64
N LEU A 238 -4.04 20.08 -13.87
CA LEU A 238 -2.81 19.31 -13.69
C LEU A 238 -1.68 19.81 -14.59
N THR A 239 -2.00 20.13 -15.84
CA THR A 239 -1.04 20.71 -16.78
C THR A 239 -0.56 22.08 -16.30
N GLY A 240 -1.45 22.88 -15.71
CA GLY A 240 -1.10 24.15 -15.07
C GLY A 240 -0.13 24.02 -13.89
N PHE A 241 -0.14 22.88 -13.20
CA PHE A 241 0.84 22.52 -12.16
C PHE A 241 2.14 21.91 -12.72
N GLY A 242 2.30 21.85 -14.04
CA GLY A 242 3.54 21.41 -14.70
C GLY A 242 3.58 19.89 -14.99
N ILE A 243 2.47 19.17 -14.83
CA ILE A 243 2.36 17.78 -15.28
C ILE A 243 2.26 17.77 -16.81
N PRO A 244 3.05 16.94 -17.53
CA PRO A 244 2.94 16.83 -18.98
C PRO A 244 1.52 16.49 -19.43
N ALA A 245 1.03 17.12 -20.50
CA ALA A 245 -0.37 16.96 -20.94
C ALA A 245 -0.81 15.48 -21.13
N PRO A 246 0.00 14.59 -21.76
CA PRO A 246 -0.39 13.19 -21.89
C PRO A 246 -0.57 12.47 -20.54
N GLU A 247 0.26 12.80 -19.55
CA GLU A 247 0.17 12.25 -18.19
C GLU A 247 -1.05 12.83 -17.45
N ALA A 248 -1.30 14.13 -17.58
CA ALA A 248 -2.46 14.79 -16.98
C ALA A 248 -3.79 14.23 -17.54
N GLU A 249 -3.88 14.01 -18.85
CA GLU A 249 -5.02 13.37 -19.50
C GLU A 249 -5.23 11.94 -19.02
N TRP A 250 -4.16 11.16 -18.91
CA TRP A 250 -4.22 9.79 -18.39
C TRP A 250 -4.70 9.76 -16.93
N VAL A 251 -4.16 10.61 -16.07
CA VAL A 251 -4.56 10.72 -14.65
C VAL A 251 -6.03 11.11 -14.54
N ALA A 252 -6.49 12.09 -15.33
CA ALA A 252 -7.88 12.50 -15.32
C ALA A 252 -8.83 11.40 -15.81
N ALA A 253 -8.43 10.64 -16.85
CA ALA A 253 -9.19 9.50 -17.35
C ALA A 253 -9.25 8.36 -16.32
N LEU A 254 -8.14 8.07 -15.64
CA LEU A 254 -8.10 7.09 -14.56
C LEU A 254 -9.09 7.46 -13.44
N PHE A 255 -9.07 8.70 -12.95
CA PHE A 255 -10.02 9.11 -11.93
C PHE A 255 -11.46 9.10 -12.40
N ALA A 256 -11.73 9.46 -13.65
CA ALA A 256 -13.09 9.35 -14.21
C ALA A 256 -13.58 7.91 -14.25
N SER A 257 -12.71 6.94 -14.55
CA SER A 257 -13.06 5.52 -14.56
C SER A 257 -13.25 4.95 -13.15
N LEU A 258 -12.44 5.36 -12.18
CA LEU A 258 -12.52 4.90 -10.79
C LEU A 258 -13.74 5.46 -10.04
N LEU A 259 -14.12 6.70 -10.37
CA LEU A 259 -15.15 7.47 -9.66
C LEU A 259 -16.43 7.63 -10.47
N ASP A 260 -16.82 6.61 -11.22
CA ASP A 260 -18.09 6.53 -11.95
C ASP A 260 -19.24 5.92 -11.12
N GLY A 261 -18.94 5.51 -9.88
CA GLY A 261 -19.87 4.91 -8.93
C GLY A 261 -19.85 3.38 -8.87
N HIS A 262 -19.15 2.67 -9.79
CA HIS A 262 -19.10 1.21 -9.76
C HIS A 262 -18.39 0.66 -8.50
N ASN A 263 -17.50 1.45 -7.88
CA ASN A 263 -16.76 1.11 -6.68
C ASN A 263 -17.44 1.53 -5.36
N SER A 264 -18.67 2.04 -5.38
CA SER A 264 -19.34 2.59 -4.18
C SER A 264 -19.69 1.56 -3.11
N SER A 265 -19.64 0.26 -3.43
CA SER A 265 -19.99 -0.81 -2.48
C SER A 265 -18.90 -1.00 -1.41
N VAL A 266 -19.31 -1.18 -0.15
CA VAL A 266 -18.43 -1.53 0.97
C VAL A 266 -18.12 -3.02 0.95
N THR A 267 -16.90 -3.40 1.36
CA THR A 267 -16.47 -4.79 1.52
C THR A 267 -16.05 -5.07 2.97
N ASP A 268 -15.99 -6.34 3.33
CA ASP A 268 -15.58 -6.82 4.65
C ASP A 268 -14.10 -7.23 4.72
N GLY A 269 -13.29 -6.87 3.70
CA GLY A 269 -11.91 -7.34 3.56
C GLY A 269 -11.01 -6.99 4.75
N VAL A 270 -11.13 -5.78 5.30
CA VAL A 270 -10.38 -5.39 6.51
C VAL A 270 -10.82 -6.21 7.71
N GLU A 271 -12.13 -6.36 7.94
CA GLU A 271 -12.66 -7.11 9.08
C GLU A 271 -12.27 -8.60 9.01
N ARG A 272 -12.36 -9.21 7.83
CA ARG A 272 -11.98 -10.62 7.64
C ARG A 272 -10.50 -10.90 7.92
N VAL A 273 -9.62 -9.96 7.62
CA VAL A 273 -8.18 -10.13 7.83
C VAL A 273 -7.77 -9.72 9.25
N LEU A 274 -8.28 -8.59 9.74
CA LEU A 274 -7.82 -7.99 11.00
C LEU A 274 -8.72 -8.28 12.20
N GLY A 275 -9.91 -8.87 12.01
CA GLY A 275 -10.88 -9.13 13.08
C GLY A 275 -11.45 -7.86 13.72
N ARG A 276 -11.37 -6.72 13.03
CA ARG A 276 -11.91 -5.44 13.47
C ARG A 276 -12.45 -4.61 12.31
N GLU A 277 -13.36 -3.70 12.60
CA GLU A 277 -13.84 -2.74 11.60
C GLU A 277 -12.70 -1.86 11.04
N PRO A 278 -12.80 -1.45 9.75
CA PRO A 278 -11.89 -0.46 9.19
C PRO A 278 -12.07 0.91 9.83
N ARG A 279 -11.01 1.74 9.78
CA ARG A 279 -11.07 3.13 10.24
C ARG A 279 -11.99 3.93 9.32
N SER A 280 -12.84 4.76 9.93
CA SER A 280 -13.69 5.67 9.18
C SER A 280 -12.90 6.89 8.69
N PHE A 281 -13.38 7.56 7.62
CA PHE A 281 -12.82 8.81 7.16
C PHE A 281 -12.82 9.88 8.27
N THR A 282 -13.86 9.94 9.09
CA THR A 282 -13.94 10.83 10.27
C THR A 282 -12.77 10.60 11.23
N ARG A 283 -12.48 9.32 11.57
CA ARG A 283 -11.35 8.99 12.45
C ARG A 283 -10.01 9.38 11.84
N TYR A 284 -9.85 9.15 10.53
CA TYR A 284 -8.68 9.59 9.80
C TYR A 284 -8.53 11.11 9.85
N ALA A 285 -9.60 11.87 9.55
CA ALA A 285 -9.59 13.33 9.57
C ALA A 285 -9.23 13.89 10.94
N ASP A 286 -9.79 13.32 12.02
CA ASP A 286 -9.47 13.70 13.41
C ASP A 286 -7.98 13.45 13.73
N GLY A 287 -7.40 12.34 13.25
CA GLY A 287 -6.00 12.02 13.45
C GLY A 287 -5.04 12.96 12.72
N VAL A 288 -5.43 13.45 11.53
CA VAL A 288 -4.56 14.30 10.70
C VAL A 288 -4.71 15.79 11.04
N TRP A 289 -5.92 16.26 11.25
CA TRP A 289 -6.20 17.70 11.40
C TRP A 289 -6.74 18.09 12.79
N GLY A 290 -7.21 17.13 13.60
CA GLY A 290 -7.83 17.42 14.92
C GLY A 290 -6.86 17.91 16.00
N GLY A 291 -5.54 17.82 15.80
CA GLY A 291 -4.51 18.29 16.72
C GLY A 291 -4.03 19.71 16.50
N SER A 292 -4.57 20.46 15.53
CA SER A 292 -4.06 21.77 15.11
C SER A 292 -4.65 22.96 15.87
N GLY A 293 -5.41 22.72 16.97
CA GLY A 293 -6.15 23.71 17.73
C GLY A 293 -5.78 23.79 19.21
N THR A 294 -4.47 23.93 19.53
CA THR A 294 -4.02 24.44 20.86
C THR A 294 -2.88 25.40 20.73
#